data_be76b53e27aede8e3bdb1fd831205bb8
#
_entry.id   be76b53e27aede8e3bdb1fd831205bb8
#
_cell.length_a   1.000
_cell.length_b   1.000
_cell.length_c   1.000
_cell.angle_alpha   90.00
_cell.angle_beta   90.00
_cell.angle_gamma   90.00
#
_symmetry.space_group_name_H-M   'P 1'
#
loop_
_entity.id
_entity.type
_entity.pdbx_description
1 polymer ?
#
loop_
_entity_poly.entity_id
_entity_poly.type
_entity_poly.pdbx_seq_one_letter_code
_entity_poly.pdbx_strand_id
1 'polypeptide(L)'
;MQKVIDRNDLVKKFNFSSIITEQDNNETCNVIRKIIVEDGNYFANSPKFQTKENIFARPEPNWLKYRMSFLFSVFMYLGREAKVSNMMAWSFMTNLQGAEDREKLWHHHWHPQNPNSKMMSGIFYLHIPNDVKDRDYCGTEMAPRGLENDERYFVTPSTGHWTVYPSNVFHRPGIVQSDQYRFILAVDVEYQ
;
A
#
# COMPACT_ATOMS: atom_id res chain seq x y z
N MET A 1 9.56 -32.48 -6.26
CA MET A 1 8.17 -32.01 -6.51
C MET A 1 8.08 -30.60 -5.96
N GLN A 2 8.27 -29.57 -6.80
CA GLN A 2 8.05 -28.18 -6.40
C GLN A 2 6.54 -27.96 -6.26
N LYS A 3 6.11 -27.59 -5.04
CA LYS A 3 4.74 -27.17 -4.79
C LYS A 3 4.51 -25.92 -5.62
N VAL A 4 3.66 -25.97 -6.62
CA VAL A 4 3.18 -24.80 -7.34
C VAL A 4 2.43 -23.96 -6.28
N ILE A 5 3.05 -22.87 -5.83
CA ILE A 5 2.40 -21.91 -4.92
C ILE A 5 1.39 -21.16 -5.79
N ASP A 6 0.12 -21.35 -5.52
CA ASP A 6 -0.96 -20.63 -6.22
C ASP A 6 -0.72 -19.11 -6.06
N ARG A 7 -0.91 -18.36 -7.15
CA ARG A 7 -0.76 -16.88 -7.17
C ARG A 7 -1.54 -16.19 -6.05
N ASN A 8 -2.67 -16.77 -5.66
CA ASN A 8 -3.54 -16.26 -4.59
C ASN A 8 -2.95 -16.43 -3.18
N ASP A 9 -1.90 -17.23 -2.99
CA ASP A 9 -1.38 -17.51 -1.65
C ASP A 9 -0.45 -16.41 -1.10
N LEU A 10 0.22 -15.63 -1.96
CA LEU A 10 1.19 -14.61 -1.53
C LEU A 10 0.58 -13.21 -1.36
N VAL A 11 -0.48 -12.89 -2.09
CA VAL A 11 -1.15 -11.58 -2.02
C VAL A 11 -2.60 -11.79 -1.69
N LYS A 12 -3.04 -11.32 -0.51
CA LYS A 12 -4.41 -11.49 -0.04
C LYS A 12 -5.10 -10.15 0.14
N LYS A 13 -6.40 -10.12 -0.18
CA LYS A 13 -7.26 -8.96 0.03
C LYS A 13 -8.18 -9.19 1.21
N PHE A 14 -8.32 -8.16 2.06
CA PHE A 14 -9.20 -8.15 3.22
C PHE A 14 -10.12 -6.93 3.16
N ASN A 15 -11.43 -7.18 3.19
CA ASN A 15 -12.46 -6.15 3.07
C ASN A 15 -12.80 -5.55 4.44
N PHE A 16 -12.73 -4.22 4.55
CA PHE A 16 -13.09 -3.42 5.72
C PHE A 16 -14.10 -2.32 5.41
N SER A 17 -14.77 -2.36 4.26
CA SER A 17 -15.72 -1.32 3.83
C SER A 17 -16.92 -1.15 4.78
N SER A 18 -17.21 -2.14 5.62
CA SER A 18 -18.23 -2.03 6.68
C SER A 18 -17.75 -1.27 7.93
N ILE A 19 -16.43 -1.10 8.11
CA ILE A 19 -15.81 -0.46 9.29
C ILE A 19 -15.16 0.87 8.90
N ILE A 20 -14.48 0.90 7.75
CA ILE A 20 -13.84 2.08 7.17
C ILE A 20 -14.76 2.57 6.05
N THR A 21 -15.53 3.60 6.34
CA THR A 21 -16.52 4.14 5.41
C THR A 21 -15.87 5.02 4.33
N GLU A 22 -16.63 5.34 3.29
CA GLU A 22 -16.20 6.32 2.29
C GLU A 22 -15.96 7.70 2.91
N GLN A 23 -16.75 8.08 3.91
CA GLN A 23 -16.53 9.32 4.66
C GLN A 23 -15.18 9.30 5.39
N ASP A 24 -14.83 8.20 6.09
CA ASP A 24 -13.52 8.05 6.74
C ASP A 24 -12.38 8.20 5.72
N ASN A 25 -12.52 7.61 4.54
CA ASN A 25 -11.53 7.72 3.47
C ASN A 25 -11.39 9.16 2.96
N ASN A 26 -12.49 9.85 2.73
CA ASN A 26 -12.49 11.25 2.26
C ASN A 26 -11.85 12.19 3.29
N GLU A 27 -12.19 12.05 4.57
CA GLU A 27 -11.57 12.81 5.66
C GLU A 27 -10.06 12.53 5.72
N THR A 28 -9.66 11.28 5.59
CA THR A 28 -8.26 10.87 5.59
C THR A 28 -7.50 11.43 4.38
N CYS A 29 -8.09 11.45 3.19
CA CYS A 29 -7.49 12.08 2.02
C CYS A 29 -7.25 13.58 2.24
N ASN A 30 -8.16 14.29 2.91
CA ASN A 30 -7.99 15.70 3.25
C ASN A 30 -6.84 15.92 4.24
N VAL A 31 -6.72 15.06 5.25
CA VAL A 31 -5.59 15.08 6.20
C VAL A 31 -4.27 14.83 5.48
N ILE A 32 -4.20 13.85 4.57
CA ILE A 32 -3.00 13.55 3.78
C ILE A 32 -2.59 14.75 2.92
N ARG A 33 -3.54 15.40 2.24
CA ARG A 33 -3.25 16.62 1.45
C ARG A 33 -2.62 17.69 2.32
N LYS A 34 -3.19 17.94 3.51
CA LYS A 34 -2.67 18.90 4.46
C LYS A 34 -1.25 18.57 4.89
N ILE A 35 -0.99 17.33 5.28
CA ILE A 35 0.34 16.84 5.68
C ILE A 35 1.35 17.06 4.53
N ILE A 36 1.01 16.68 3.30
CA ILE A 36 1.91 16.83 2.14
C ILE A 36 2.23 18.30 1.87
N VAL A 37 1.24 19.20 2.02
CA VAL A 37 1.45 20.64 1.85
C VAL A 37 2.31 21.21 2.98
N GLU A 38 2.03 20.87 4.24
CA GLU A 38 2.77 21.35 5.41
C GLU A 38 4.22 20.84 5.42
N ASP A 39 4.44 19.59 5.06
CA ASP A 39 5.78 18.99 5.01
C ASP A 39 6.63 19.54 3.83
N GLY A 40 6.05 20.36 2.95
CA GLY A 40 6.73 20.89 1.77
C GLY A 40 7.23 19.79 0.82
N ASN A 41 6.59 18.62 0.83
CA ASN A 41 6.96 17.46 0.01
C ASN A 41 6.46 17.59 -1.43
N TYR A 42 6.67 18.75 -2.00
CA TYR A 42 6.71 18.92 -3.43
C TYR A 42 8.02 18.32 -3.92
N PHE A 43 8.00 17.12 -4.40
CA PHE A 43 9.00 16.69 -5.37
C PHE A 43 8.72 17.53 -6.62
N ALA A 44 9.46 18.61 -6.81
CA ALA A 44 9.20 19.64 -7.80
C ALA A 44 9.12 19.12 -9.25
N ASN A 45 9.46 17.86 -9.50
CA ASN A 45 9.43 17.20 -10.80
C ASN A 45 8.87 15.77 -10.73
N SER A 46 8.21 15.37 -9.65
CA SER A 46 7.60 14.04 -9.54
C SER A 46 6.08 14.17 -9.41
N PRO A 47 5.30 13.37 -10.15
CA PRO A 47 3.84 13.31 -10.04
C PRO A 47 3.39 12.63 -8.75
N LYS A 48 4.33 12.26 -7.90
CA LYS A 48 4.12 11.50 -6.69
C LYS A 48 4.40 12.35 -5.47
N PHE A 49 3.34 12.68 -4.76
CA PHE A 49 3.44 13.30 -3.45
C PHE A 49 3.40 12.22 -2.37
N GLN A 50 4.35 12.24 -1.45
CA GLN A 50 4.47 11.28 -0.37
C GLN A 50 4.61 12.00 0.97
N THR A 51 4.00 11.46 2.03
CA THR A 51 4.25 11.88 3.41
C THR A 51 5.65 11.44 3.85
N LYS A 52 6.38 12.29 4.61
CA LYS A 52 7.76 12.02 5.03
C LYS A 52 7.86 11.06 6.21
N GLU A 53 6.97 11.28 7.18
CA GLU A 53 7.03 10.61 8.48
C GLU A 53 6.06 9.44 8.55
N ASN A 54 6.24 8.60 9.57
CA ASN A 54 5.29 7.56 9.93
C ASN A 54 3.95 8.20 10.33
N ILE A 55 2.98 8.17 9.42
CA ILE A 55 1.68 8.82 9.65
C ILE A 55 0.88 8.17 10.78
N PHE A 56 1.15 6.91 11.14
CA PHE A 56 0.52 6.26 12.29
C PHE A 56 1.05 6.77 13.65
N ALA A 57 2.13 7.52 13.66
CA ALA A 57 2.63 8.21 14.85
C ALA A 57 1.97 9.58 15.07
N ARG A 58 1.19 10.08 14.11
CA ARG A 58 0.50 11.37 14.21
C ARG A 58 -0.75 11.26 15.08
N PRO A 59 -1.20 12.36 15.68
CA PRO A 59 -2.30 12.36 16.65
C PRO A 59 -3.70 12.27 16.05
N GLU A 60 -3.85 12.35 14.74
CA GLU A 60 -5.15 12.34 14.09
C GLU A 60 -5.88 11.00 14.34
N PRO A 61 -7.13 11.04 14.82
CA PRO A 61 -7.83 9.85 15.33
C PRO A 61 -8.15 8.79 14.27
N ASN A 62 -8.20 9.19 13.00
CA ASN A 62 -8.54 8.28 11.92
C ASN A 62 -7.50 7.17 11.71
N TRP A 63 -6.22 7.41 12.05
CA TRP A 63 -5.14 6.42 11.88
C TRP A 63 -5.37 5.14 12.67
N LEU A 64 -6.06 5.20 13.80
CA LEU A 64 -6.33 4.03 14.62
C LEU A 64 -7.14 2.95 13.86
N LYS A 65 -8.16 3.35 13.11
CA LYS A 65 -8.99 2.42 12.31
C LYS A 65 -8.12 1.68 11.28
N TYR A 66 -7.30 2.41 10.53
CA TYR A 66 -6.43 1.83 9.51
C TYR A 66 -5.35 0.94 10.11
N ARG A 67 -4.73 1.41 11.20
CA ARG A 67 -3.71 0.65 11.92
C ARG A 67 -4.25 -0.69 12.43
N MET A 68 -5.41 -0.67 13.09
CA MET A 68 -6.02 -1.88 13.65
C MET A 68 -6.52 -2.82 12.55
N SER A 69 -7.14 -2.30 11.50
CA SER A 69 -7.58 -3.13 10.35
C SER A 69 -6.41 -3.77 9.61
N PHE A 70 -5.28 -3.06 9.47
CA PHE A 70 -4.07 -3.64 8.88
C PHE A 70 -3.50 -4.77 9.75
N LEU A 71 -3.34 -4.56 11.06
CA LEU A 71 -2.87 -5.58 11.99
C LEU A 71 -3.77 -6.82 11.96
N PHE A 72 -5.08 -6.62 11.97
CA PHE A 72 -6.03 -7.72 11.85
C PHE A 72 -5.85 -8.48 10.53
N SER A 73 -5.65 -7.77 9.42
CA SER A 73 -5.38 -8.38 8.10
C SER A 73 -4.10 -9.23 8.12
N VAL A 74 -3.04 -8.74 8.78
CA VAL A 74 -1.79 -9.50 8.95
C VAL A 74 -2.02 -10.76 9.77
N PHE A 75 -2.73 -10.68 10.89
CA PHE A 75 -3.04 -11.86 11.71
C PHE A 75 -3.91 -12.88 10.98
N MET A 76 -4.89 -12.42 10.23
CA MET A 76 -5.69 -13.28 9.35
C MET A 76 -4.85 -13.91 8.24
N TYR A 77 -3.90 -13.16 7.68
CA TYR A 77 -2.97 -13.68 6.68
C TYR A 77 -2.10 -14.81 7.26
N LEU A 78 -1.58 -14.61 8.47
CA LEU A 78 -0.69 -15.56 9.17
C LEU A 78 -1.45 -16.75 9.78
N GLY A 79 -2.76 -16.64 9.98
CA GLY A 79 -3.58 -17.61 10.72
C GLY A 79 -3.27 -17.66 12.22
N ARG A 80 -2.60 -16.64 12.77
CA ARG A 80 -2.22 -16.51 14.18
C ARG A 80 -1.93 -15.07 14.54
N GLU A 81 -1.97 -14.77 15.82
CA GLU A 81 -1.39 -13.53 16.36
C GLU A 81 0.14 -13.53 16.24
N ALA A 82 0.71 -12.34 16.13
CA ALA A 82 2.14 -12.14 16.05
C ALA A 82 2.56 -10.96 16.92
N LYS A 83 3.75 -11.05 17.52
CA LYS A 83 4.31 -9.95 18.30
C LYS A 83 4.90 -8.92 17.36
N VAL A 84 4.23 -7.78 17.24
CA VAL A 84 4.67 -6.65 16.42
C VAL A 84 5.80 -5.91 17.14
N SER A 85 6.92 -5.72 16.47
CA SER A 85 8.09 -4.99 16.97
C SER A 85 8.19 -3.58 16.38
N ASN A 86 7.76 -3.38 15.13
CA ASN A 86 7.77 -2.10 14.45
C ASN A 86 6.64 -2.00 13.44
N MET A 87 6.17 -0.78 13.19
CA MET A 87 5.18 -0.48 12.14
C MET A 87 5.45 0.90 11.57
N MET A 88 5.56 0.97 10.25
CA MET A 88 5.77 2.18 9.48
C MET A 88 4.63 2.36 8.49
N ALA A 89 4.09 3.58 8.40
CA ALA A 89 3.04 3.90 7.46
C ALA A 89 3.31 5.23 6.77
N TRP A 90 3.04 5.28 5.49
CA TRP A 90 3.11 6.49 4.68
C TRP A 90 1.99 6.51 3.64
N SER A 91 1.74 7.66 3.07
CA SER A 91 0.70 7.81 2.06
C SER A 91 1.24 8.46 0.80
N PHE A 92 0.65 8.10 -0.31
CA PHE A 92 0.92 8.66 -1.62
C PHE A 92 -0.32 9.29 -2.21
N MET A 93 -0.12 10.43 -2.89
CA MET A 93 -1.09 11.08 -3.74
C MET A 93 -0.50 11.13 -5.15
N THR A 94 -1.13 10.48 -6.12
CA THR A 94 -0.60 10.34 -7.50
C THR A 94 -1.67 10.61 -8.55
N ASN A 95 -1.27 11.21 -9.68
CA ASN A 95 -2.12 11.43 -10.86
C ASN A 95 -1.34 11.19 -12.16
N LEU A 96 -1.90 11.57 -13.30
CA LEU A 96 -1.33 11.36 -14.65
C LEU A 96 0.02 12.05 -14.89
N GLN A 97 0.38 13.08 -14.14
CA GLN A 97 1.57 13.87 -14.43
C GLN A 97 2.85 13.08 -14.19
N GLY A 98 3.57 12.81 -15.25
CA GLY A 98 4.90 12.23 -15.30
C GLY A 98 4.93 10.73 -15.56
N ALA A 99 5.31 10.38 -16.75
CA ALA A 99 5.74 9.02 -17.07
C ALA A 99 7.17 8.83 -16.52
N GLU A 100 7.29 8.45 -15.25
CA GLU A 100 8.56 7.94 -14.75
C GLU A 100 8.93 6.63 -15.47
N ASP A 101 10.22 6.36 -15.60
CA ASP A 101 10.71 5.07 -16.09
C ASP A 101 10.22 3.98 -15.11
N ARG A 102 9.15 3.30 -15.51
CA ARG A 102 8.45 2.32 -14.66
C ARG A 102 9.34 1.17 -14.22
N GLU A 103 10.35 0.82 -14.98
CA GLU A 103 11.25 -0.27 -14.63
C GLU A 103 12.10 0.09 -13.39
N LYS A 104 12.39 1.36 -13.18
CA LYS A 104 13.10 1.84 -11.99
C LYS A 104 12.22 1.91 -10.72
N LEU A 105 10.91 1.75 -10.88
CA LEU A 105 9.98 1.78 -9.74
C LEU A 105 9.83 0.43 -9.04
N TRP A 106 10.38 -0.65 -9.57
CA TRP A 106 10.36 -1.95 -8.92
C TRP A 106 11.16 -1.90 -7.61
N HIS A 107 10.53 -2.27 -6.51
CA HIS A 107 11.14 -2.31 -5.18
C HIS A 107 10.48 -3.36 -4.31
N HIS A 108 11.10 -3.63 -3.16
CA HIS A 108 10.55 -4.40 -2.06
C HIS A 108 10.91 -3.71 -0.73
N HIS A 109 10.25 -4.11 0.36
CA HIS A 109 10.43 -3.47 1.67
C HIS A 109 11.08 -4.39 2.70
N TRP A 110 11.74 -5.46 2.26
CA TRP A 110 12.38 -6.41 3.15
C TRP A 110 13.68 -5.84 3.74
N HIS A 111 13.55 -5.14 4.86
CA HIS A 111 14.67 -4.57 5.62
C HIS A 111 14.41 -4.72 7.12
N PRO A 112 14.31 -5.97 7.68
CA PRO A 112 14.03 -6.17 9.09
C PRO A 112 15.14 -5.58 9.95
N GLN A 113 14.77 -4.88 11.02
CA GLN A 113 15.73 -4.35 11.99
C GLN A 113 16.37 -5.48 12.82
N ASN A 114 15.66 -6.58 13.00
CA ASN A 114 16.13 -7.77 13.65
C ASN A 114 16.17 -8.93 12.64
N PRO A 115 17.34 -9.62 12.48
CA PRO A 115 17.48 -10.70 11.50
C PRO A 115 16.53 -11.89 11.72
N ASN A 116 15.98 -12.04 12.93
CA ASN A 116 15.00 -13.07 13.27
C ASN A 116 13.54 -12.63 13.04
N SER A 117 13.32 -11.37 12.69
CA SER A 117 11.98 -10.86 12.43
C SER A 117 11.55 -11.14 10.99
N LYS A 118 10.23 -11.18 10.80
CA LYS A 118 9.58 -11.23 9.49
C LYS A 118 8.87 -9.92 9.22
N MET A 119 8.60 -9.64 7.96
CA MET A 119 7.93 -8.40 7.56
C MET A 119 6.78 -8.69 6.61
N MET A 120 5.68 -7.94 6.81
CA MET A 120 4.54 -7.88 5.91
C MET A 120 4.30 -6.45 5.47
N SER A 121 3.93 -6.28 4.22
CA SER A 121 3.51 -5.02 3.63
C SER A 121 2.03 -5.03 3.32
N GLY A 122 1.44 -3.84 3.32
CA GLY A 122 0.05 -3.67 2.92
C GLY A 122 -0.19 -2.36 2.19
N ILE A 123 -1.17 -2.40 1.29
CA ILE A 123 -1.65 -1.25 0.54
C ILE A 123 -3.15 -1.13 0.73
N PHE A 124 -3.59 0.07 1.08
CA PHE A 124 -5.01 0.42 1.17
C PHE A 124 -5.30 1.57 0.21
N TYR A 125 -6.29 1.38 -0.66
CA TYR A 125 -6.73 2.43 -1.57
C TYR A 125 -7.79 3.28 -0.87
N LEU A 126 -7.41 4.50 -0.47
CA LEU A 126 -8.31 5.48 0.15
C LEU A 126 -9.25 6.09 -0.88
N HIS A 127 -8.71 6.44 -2.05
CA HIS A 127 -9.47 7.00 -3.16
C HIS A 127 -8.88 6.58 -4.50
N ILE A 128 -9.76 6.21 -5.42
CA ILE A 128 -9.43 5.88 -6.80
C ILE A 128 -10.30 6.77 -7.69
N PRO A 129 -9.73 7.52 -8.65
CA PRO A 129 -10.50 8.32 -9.59
C PRO A 129 -11.55 7.48 -10.34
N ASN A 130 -12.75 8.01 -10.50
CA ASN A 130 -13.88 7.28 -11.09
C ASN A 130 -13.66 6.86 -12.55
N ASP A 131 -12.87 7.63 -13.29
CA ASP A 131 -12.53 7.37 -14.70
C ASP A 131 -11.56 6.21 -14.89
N VAL A 132 -10.88 5.77 -13.83
CA VAL A 132 -9.88 4.68 -13.86
C VAL A 132 -10.09 3.59 -12.82
N LYS A 133 -11.16 3.66 -12.02
CA LYS A 133 -11.41 2.73 -10.89
C LYS A 133 -11.52 1.26 -11.29
N ASP A 134 -11.99 0.99 -12.51
CA ASP A 134 -12.19 -0.37 -13.04
C ASP A 134 -10.98 -0.83 -13.89
N ARG A 135 -9.87 -0.10 -13.84
CA ARG A 135 -8.67 -0.41 -14.60
C ARG A 135 -7.60 -1.04 -13.72
N ASP A 136 -7.24 -2.27 -14.02
CA ASP A 136 -6.20 -3.01 -13.26
C ASP A 136 -4.88 -2.24 -13.21
N TYR A 137 -4.48 -1.59 -14.30
CA TYR A 137 -3.25 -0.82 -14.37
C TYR A 137 -3.19 0.36 -13.39
N CYS A 138 -4.31 0.83 -12.85
CA CYS A 138 -4.37 1.85 -11.79
C CYS A 138 -4.02 1.27 -10.40
N GLY A 139 -3.93 -0.04 -10.27
CA GLY A 139 -3.59 -0.74 -9.03
C GLY A 139 -2.10 -0.81 -8.73
N THR A 140 -1.67 -1.92 -8.19
CA THR A 140 -0.26 -2.21 -7.91
C THR A 140 0.15 -3.43 -8.72
N GLU A 141 1.24 -3.31 -9.46
CA GLU A 141 1.82 -4.43 -10.18
C GLU A 141 2.74 -5.21 -9.25
N MET A 142 2.61 -6.54 -9.24
CA MET A 142 3.32 -7.46 -8.37
C MET A 142 4.18 -8.42 -9.19
N ALA A 143 5.35 -8.75 -8.67
CA ALA A 143 6.25 -9.80 -9.19
C ALA A 143 6.59 -10.76 -8.03
N PRO A 144 5.70 -11.68 -7.66
CA PRO A 144 5.83 -12.48 -6.43
C PRO A 144 7.00 -13.47 -6.46
N ARG A 145 7.48 -13.82 -7.66
CA ARG A 145 8.63 -14.72 -7.85
C ARG A 145 9.91 -14.00 -8.24
N GLY A 146 9.96 -12.67 -8.05
CA GLY A 146 11.10 -11.83 -8.45
C GLY A 146 11.01 -11.33 -9.89
N LEU A 147 11.91 -10.39 -10.20
CA LEU A 147 11.92 -9.70 -11.51
C LEU A 147 12.46 -10.56 -12.67
N GLU A 148 13.13 -11.66 -12.34
CA GLU A 148 13.70 -12.59 -13.30
C GLU A 148 12.65 -13.50 -13.95
N ASN A 149 11.44 -13.56 -13.34
CA ASN A 149 10.32 -14.31 -13.87
C ASN A 149 9.32 -13.38 -14.54
N ASP A 150 8.73 -13.85 -15.64
CA ASP A 150 7.70 -13.12 -16.39
C ASP A 150 6.32 -13.10 -15.68
N GLU A 151 6.22 -13.72 -14.50
CA GLU A 151 4.98 -13.73 -13.70
C GLU A 151 4.75 -12.37 -13.03
N ARG A 152 4.11 -11.49 -13.76
CA ARG A 152 3.69 -10.19 -13.30
C ARG A 152 2.17 -10.07 -13.43
N TYR A 153 1.52 -9.47 -12.44
CA TYR A 153 0.10 -9.20 -12.52
C TYR A 153 -0.27 -7.95 -11.74
N PHE A 154 -1.35 -7.31 -12.16
CA PHE A 154 -1.91 -6.18 -11.43
C PHE A 154 -2.88 -6.68 -10.35
N VAL A 155 -2.73 -6.13 -9.16
CA VAL A 155 -3.77 -6.21 -8.13
C VAL A 155 -4.74 -5.08 -8.39
N THR A 156 -5.96 -5.43 -8.83
CA THR A 156 -7.03 -4.46 -9.06
C THR A 156 -7.26 -3.60 -7.83
N PRO A 157 -7.23 -2.27 -7.95
CA PRO A 157 -7.45 -1.39 -6.83
C PRO A 157 -8.91 -1.50 -6.35
N SER A 158 -9.10 -1.49 -5.04
CA SER A 158 -10.43 -1.53 -4.42
C SER A 158 -10.41 -0.69 -3.16
N THR A 159 -11.26 0.33 -3.08
CA THR A 159 -11.42 1.12 -1.84
C THR A 159 -11.98 0.26 -0.72
N GLY A 160 -11.59 0.55 0.51
CA GLY A 160 -12.04 -0.21 1.68
C GLY A 160 -11.37 -1.58 1.86
N HIS A 161 -10.32 -1.90 1.06
CA HIS A 161 -9.62 -3.18 1.14
C HIS A 161 -8.14 -3.00 1.43
N TRP A 162 -7.62 -3.81 2.34
CA TRP A 162 -6.19 -4.06 2.46
C TRP A 162 -5.74 -5.13 1.46
N THR A 163 -4.71 -4.84 0.70
CA THR A 163 -3.91 -5.82 -0.03
C THR A 163 -2.67 -6.09 0.79
N VAL A 164 -2.50 -7.32 1.29
CA VAL A 164 -1.41 -7.72 2.22
C VAL A 164 -0.54 -8.78 1.57
N TYR A 165 0.77 -8.64 1.72
CA TYR A 165 1.77 -9.52 1.12
C TYR A 165 3.08 -9.51 1.92
N PRO A 166 3.94 -10.54 1.81
CA PRO A 166 5.28 -10.52 2.38
C PRO A 166 6.13 -9.38 1.80
N SER A 167 6.86 -8.66 2.66
CA SER A 167 7.60 -7.45 2.25
C SER A 167 8.73 -7.68 1.26
N ASN A 168 9.12 -8.94 1.01
CA ASN A 168 10.09 -9.32 -0.02
C ASN A 168 9.48 -9.48 -1.44
N VAL A 169 8.18 -9.32 -1.59
CA VAL A 169 7.53 -9.33 -2.89
C VAL A 169 7.86 -8.02 -3.62
N PHE A 170 8.47 -8.14 -4.80
CA PHE A 170 8.70 -7.00 -5.67
C PHE A 170 7.37 -6.45 -6.19
N HIS A 171 7.24 -5.14 -6.11
CA HIS A 171 6.05 -4.45 -6.59
C HIS A 171 6.38 -3.04 -7.06
N ARG A 172 5.44 -2.48 -7.83
CA ARG A 172 5.49 -1.08 -8.25
C ARG A 172 4.09 -0.49 -8.36
N PRO A 173 3.93 0.83 -8.20
CA PRO A 173 2.64 1.48 -8.41
C PRO A 173 2.24 1.38 -9.88
N GLY A 174 0.96 1.14 -10.12
CA GLY A 174 0.36 1.28 -11.43
C GLY A 174 0.24 2.74 -11.86
N ILE A 175 0.06 2.98 -13.15
CA ILE A 175 -0.10 4.32 -13.72
C ILE A 175 -1.52 4.83 -13.44
N VAL A 176 -1.62 6.04 -12.92
CA VAL A 176 -2.91 6.73 -12.79
C VAL A 176 -3.12 7.57 -14.05
N GLN A 177 -3.91 7.06 -14.99
CA GLN A 177 -4.26 7.80 -16.21
C GLN A 177 -5.49 8.70 -15.99
N SER A 178 -5.41 9.53 -14.96
CA SER A 178 -6.44 10.51 -14.58
C SER A 178 -5.79 11.80 -14.12
N ASP A 179 -6.45 12.93 -14.36
CA ASP A 179 -6.06 14.22 -13.80
C ASP A 179 -6.41 14.31 -12.30
N GLN A 180 -7.31 13.44 -11.83
CA GLN A 180 -7.64 13.34 -10.42
C GLN A 180 -6.61 12.49 -9.67
N TYR A 181 -6.43 12.78 -8.39
CA TYR A 181 -5.48 12.05 -7.57
C TYR A 181 -6.03 10.73 -7.04
N ARG A 182 -5.28 9.66 -7.22
CA ARG A 182 -5.41 8.43 -6.44
C ARG A 182 -4.68 8.61 -5.12
N PHE A 183 -5.31 8.21 -4.01
CA PHE A 183 -4.71 8.19 -2.68
C PHE A 183 -4.54 6.76 -2.21
N ILE A 184 -3.34 6.43 -1.76
CA ILE A 184 -3.04 5.15 -1.13
C ILE A 184 -2.35 5.35 0.21
N LEU A 185 -2.62 4.42 1.12
CA LEU A 185 -1.92 4.24 2.37
C LEU A 185 -1.08 2.98 2.24
N ALA A 186 0.23 3.08 2.46
CA ALA A 186 1.15 1.96 2.49
C ALA A 186 1.64 1.74 3.91
N VAL A 187 1.76 0.48 4.32
CA VAL A 187 2.16 0.10 5.68
C VAL A 187 3.10 -1.08 5.61
N ASP A 188 4.17 -1.02 6.40
CA ASP A 188 5.04 -2.15 6.71
C ASP A 188 4.95 -2.48 8.19
N VAL A 189 4.96 -3.75 8.50
CA VAL A 189 5.01 -4.26 9.86
C VAL A 189 6.12 -5.31 10.00
N GLU A 190 6.94 -5.15 11.04
CA GLU A 190 7.90 -6.14 11.48
C GLU A 190 7.35 -6.91 12.68
N TYR A 191 7.49 -8.26 12.66
CA TYR A 191 6.90 -9.14 13.67
C TYR A 191 7.76 -10.39 13.91
N GLN A 192 7.48 -11.05 15.05
CA GLN A 192 8.09 -12.31 15.50
C GLN A 192 7.04 -13.40 15.69
#